data_c90e53ba735aac1239762d912ef3e1aa
#
_entry.id   c90e53ba735aac1239762d912ef3e1aa
#
_cell.length_a   1.000
_cell.length_b   1.000
_cell.length_c   1.000
_cell.angle_alpha   90.00
_cell.angle_beta   90.00
_cell.angle_gamma   90.00
#
_symmetry.space_group_name_H-M   'P 1'
#
loop_
_entity.id
_entity.type
_entity.pdbx_description
1 polymer ?
#
loop_
_entity_poly.entity_id
_entity_poly.type
_entity_poly.pdbx_seq_one_letter_code
_entity_poly.pdbx_strand_id
1 'polypeptide(L)'
;MRCFHLIIMICVLTSLTVVSADAKSLKRSDMEKTGNVYWDIRSEKKKLSLTFDDGPHPVYTEAVLDVLKQHNVKATFFCVGSRIDKYPITAKRIVEEGHEIGNHTMNHVYFHRLKRKDILQELHSSAHHITSLQPAGDKLFRPPGGSLNHTAFKSILKEGYHIIMWSWNQDPRDWKRPGKGKIVRHVVSHARDGDIVLLHDGGGNRRQTVEALKEIIPKLKKQGYTFVKVSDLIGQDSGPLHIQ
;
A
#
# COMPACT_ATOMS: atom_id res chain seq x y z
N MET A 1 -31.70 61.62 -48.20
CA MET A 1 -30.88 60.41 -48.24
C MET A 1 -30.12 60.37 -46.92
N ARG A 2 -30.50 59.46 -46.02
CA ARG A 2 -29.89 59.23 -44.67
C ARG A 2 -29.11 57.94 -44.73
N CYS A 3 -27.78 57.98 -44.62
CA CYS A 3 -26.89 56.84 -44.51
C CYS A 3 -26.92 56.31 -43.08
N PHE A 4 -27.40 55.06 -42.85
CA PHE A 4 -27.26 54.33 -41.62
C PHE A 4 -25.90 53.60 -41.63
N HIS A 5 -25.02 53.97 -40.69
CA HIS A 5 -23.80 53.22 -40.42
C HIS A 5 -24.11 52.12 -39.42
N LEU A 6 -23.98 50.87 -39.85
CA LEU A 6 -24.12 49.70 -39.01
C LEU A 6 -22.76 49.39 -38.35
N ILE A 7 -22.63 49.61 -37.05
CA ILE A 7 -21.44 49.26 -36.29
C ILE A 7 -21.60 47.79 -35.86
N ILE A 8 -20.85 46.88 -36.45
CA ILE A 8 -20.76 45.49 -36.05
C ILE A 8 -19.77 45.40 -34.89
N MET A 9 -20.26 45.15 -33.68
CA MET A 9 -19.43 44.94 -32.51
C MET A 9 -19.05 43.43 -32.46
N ILE A 10 -17.80 43.12 -32.80
CA ILE A 10 -17.24 41.77 -32.72
C ILE A 10 -16.84 41.53 -31.27
N CYS A 11 -17.65 40.73 -30.54
CA CYS A 11 -17.26 40.17 -29.24
C CYS A 11 -16.27 39.03 -29.43
N VAL A 12 -14.99 39.30 -29.21
CA VAL A 12 -13.97 38.26 -29.13
C VAL A 12 -14.11 37.57 -27.77
N LEU A 13 -14.75 36.39 -27.73
CA LEU A 13 -14.74 35.50 -26.57
C LEU A 13 -13.34 34.85 -26.48
N THR A 14 -12.47 35.40 -25.64
CA THR A 14 -11.25 34.69 -25.23
C THR A 14 -11.63 33.56 -24.24
N SER A 15 -11.75 32.37 -24.74
CA SER A 15 -11.86 31.19 -23.92
C SER A 15 -10.51 30.96 -23.18
N LEU A 16 -10.43 31.37 -21.91
CA LEU A 16 -9.36 30.94 -21.03
C LEU A 16 -9.51 29.41 -20.81
N THR A 17 -8.71 28.64 -21.51
CA THR A 17 -8.50 27.24 -21.16
C THR A 17 -7.71 27.21 -19.85
N VAL A 18 -8.41 26.97 -18.75
CA VAL A 18 -7.77 26.59 -17.48
C VAL A 18 -7.12 25.23 -17.71
N VAL A 19 -5.84 25.23 -18.05
CA VAL A 19 -5.03 24.02 -18.08
C VAL A 19 -4.92 23.57 -16.62
N SER A 20 -5.63 22.49 -16.30
CA SER A 20 -5.55 21.85 -14.99
C SER A 20 -4.09 21.48 -14.71
N ALA A 21 -3.53 22.00 -13.62
CA ALA A 21 -2.15 21.75 -13.18
C ALA A 21 -1.90 20.27 -12.75
N ASP A 22 -2.93 19.42 -12.81
CA ASP A 22 -2.90 18.01 -12.38
C ASP A 22 -2.41 17.04 -13.50
N ALA A 23 -2.01 17.54 -14.65
CA ALA A 23 -1.69 16.72 -15.83
C ALA A 23 -0.31 16.03 -15.80
N LYS A 24 0.56 16.35 -14.83
CA LYS A 24 1.89 15.72 -14.75
C LYS A 24 1.78 14.41 -13.96
N SER A 25 2.05 13.28 -14.61
CA SER A 25 2.07 11.99 -13.91
C SER A 25 3.11 11.99 -12.78
N LEU A 26 2.74 11.41 -11.61
CA LEU A 26 3.67 11.20 -10.50
C LEU A 26 4.74 10.20 -10.94
N LYS A 27 6.00 10.65 -10.99
CA LYS A 27 7.12 9.76 -11.27
C LYS A 27 7.59 9.10 -9.97
N ARG A 28 7.90 7.82 -10.02
CA ARG A 28 8.46 7.06 -8.88
C ARG A 28 9.65 7.80 -8.25
N SER A 29 10.61 8.22 -9.08
CA SER A 29 11.80 8.93 -8.63
C SER A 29 11.52 10.24 -7.86
N ASP A 30 10.44 10.95 -8.22
CA ASP A 30 10.07 12.19 -7.53
C ASP A 30 9.36 11.90 -6.19
N MET A 31 8.66 10.77 -6.10
CA MET A 31 8.04 10.30 -4.86
C MET A 31 9.09 9.79 -3.88
N GLU A 32 10.05 8.98 -4.33
CA GLU A 32 11.13 8.42 -3.51
C GLU A 32 12.04 9.50 -2.90
N LYS A 33 12.30 10.60 -3.63
CA LYS A 33 13.06 11.76 -3.13
C LYS A 33 12.47 12.42 -1.88
N THR A 34 11.20 12.18 -1.56
CA THR A 34 10.59 12.68 -0.33
C THR A 34 11.06 11.96 0.92
N GLY A 35 11.70 10.79 0.79
CA GLY A 35 12.10 9.94 1.89
C GLY A 35 10.94 9.25 2.62
N ASN A 36 9.71 9.37 2.09
CA ASN A 36 8.50 8.84 2.74
C ASN A 36 7.70 7.89 1.82
N VAL A 37 8.28 7.46 0.70
CA VAL A 37 7.63 6.52 -0.24
C VAL A 37 8.58 5.39 -0.57
N TYR A 38 8.14 4.15 -0.35
CA TYR A 38 8.99 2.97 -0.41
C TYR A 38 8.39 1.92 -1.35
N TRP A 39 9.20 1.40 -2.29
CA TRP A 39 8.90 0.22 -3.11
C TRP A 39 9.72 -0.99 -2.67
N ASP A 40 10.93 -0.73 -2.23
CA ASP A 40 11.88 -1.67 -1.65
C ASP A 40 12.83 -0.89 -0.74
N ILE A 41 13.48 -1.58 0.21
CA ILE A 41 14.39 -0.95 1.18
C ILE A 41 15.59 -1.86 1.35
N ARG A 42 16.65 -1.60 0.60
CA ARG A 42 17.85 -2.43 0.59
C ARG A 42 18.61 -2.35 1.91
N SER A 43 19.00 -3.48 2.46
CA SER A 43 19.63 -3.57 3.77
C SER A 43 20.92 -4.39 3.82
N GLU A 44 21.34 -5.02 2.73
CA GLU A 44 22.49 -5.95 2.64
C GLU A 44 22.44 -7.15 3.60
N LYS A 45 21.26 -7.45 4.19
CA LYS A 45 21.10 -8.45 5.25
C LYS A 45 20.12 -9.57 4.92
N LYS A 46 19.77 -9.76 3.63
CA LYS A 46 18.75 -10.73 3.18
C LYS A 46 17.46 -10.66 4.00
N LYS A 47 16.94 -9.46 4.17
CA LYS A 47 15.64 -9.22 4.82
C LYS A 47 14.58 -8.93 3.78
N LEU A 48 13.35 -9.32 4.05
CA LEU A 48 12.19 -8.92 3.27
C LEU A 48 10.94 -8.81 4.16
N SER A 49 9.93 -8.10 3.68
CA SER A 49 8.66 -7.98 4.34
C SER A 49 7.56 -8.68 3.55
N LEU A 50 6.83 -9.60 4.20
CA LEU A 50 5.56 -10.10 3.69
C LEU A 50 4.48 -9.09 4.04
N THR A 51 3.72 -8.65 3.04
CA THR A 51 2.61 -7.73 3.25
C THR A 51 1.32 -8.28 2.69
N PHE A 52 0.20 -8.01 3.38
CA PHE A 52 -1.12 -8.50 3.05
C PHE A 52 -2.10 -7.35 2.95
N ASP A 53 -2.82 -7.25 1.83
CA ASP A 53 -3.80 -6.21 1.57
C ASP A 53 -5.24 -6.74 1.68
N ASP A 54 -6.20 -5.82 1.81
CA ASP A 54 -7.65 -6.05 1.79
C ASP A 54 -8.24 -6.74 3.03
N GLY A 55 -7.45 -7.13 4.01
CA GLY A 55 -7.95 -7.70 5.26
C GLY A 55 -8.54 -6.67 6.25
N PRO A 56 -8.93 -7.13 7.46
CA PRO A 56 -8.99 -8.51 7.87
C PRO A 56 -10.17 -9.29 7.25
N HIS A 57 -10.00 -10.60 7.14
CA HIS A 57 -11.03 -11.55 6.72
C HIS A 57 -11.13 -12.69 7.73
N PRO A 58 -12.34 -13.08 8.21
CA PRO A 58 -12.52 -14.00 9.34
C PRO A 58 -12.04 -15.44 9.08
N VAL A 59 -11.71 -15.77 7.83
CA VAL A 59 -11.17 -17.10 7.47
C VAL A 59 -9.74 -16.98 6.95
N TYR A 60 -9.48 -16.08 6.01
CA TYR A 60 -8.18 -16.07 5.34
C TYR A 60 -7.09 -15.35 6.14
N THR A 61 -7.42 -14.24 6.81
CA THR A 61 -6.47 -13.59 7.72
C THR A 61 -6.11 -14.51 8.89
N GLU A 62 -7.09 -15.19 9.47
CA GLU A 62 -6.85 -16.20 10.51
C GLU A 62 -5.89 -17.30 10.03
N ALA A 63 -6.14 -17.86 8.84
CA ALA A 63 -5.30 -18.89 8.27
C ALA A 63 -3.88 -18.40 7.91
N VAL A 64 -3.74 -17.13 7.48
CA VAL A 64 -2.43 -16.49 7.27
C VAL A 64 -1.69 -16.37 8.60
N LEU A 65 -2.34 -15.88 9.65
CA LEU A 65 -1.76 -15.75 10.99
C LEU A 65 -1.29 -17.10 11.53
N ASP A 66 -2.06 -18.16 11.36
CA ASP A 66 -1.67 -19.51 11.77
C ASP A 66 -0.37 -19.96 11.07
N VAL A 67 -0.25 -19.71 9.75
CA VAL A 67 0.98 -20.05 9.02
C VAL A 67 2.17 -19.20 9.48
N LEU A 68 1.98 -17.90 9.67
CA LEU A 68 3.03 -17.00 10.16
C LEU A 68 3.51 -17.41 11.56
N LYS A 69 2.57 -17.76 12.45
CA LYS A 69 2.85 -18.26 13.81
C LYS A 69 3.64 -19.57 13.79
N GLN A 70 3.21 -20.54 12.97
CA GLN A 70 3.89 -21.84 12.82
C GLN A 70 5.35 -21.66 12.40
N HIS A 71 5.64 -20.65 11.60
CA HIS A 71 6.99 -20.38 11.12
C HIS A 71 7.74 -19.30 11.92
N ASN A 72 7.17 -18.76 12.99
CA ASN A 72 7.72 -17.64 13.76
C ASN A 72 8.16 -16.48 12.84
N VAL A 73 7.22 -15.96 12.04
CA VAL A 73 7.43 -14.85 11.08
C VAL A 73 6.48 -13.73 11.42
N LYS A 74 6.99 -12.48 11.36
CA LYS A 74 6.15 -11.29 11.47
C LYS A 74 5.93 -10.67 10.09
N ALA A 75 4.80 -9.96 9.92
CA ALA A 75 4.37 -9.40 8.66
C ALA A 75 3.62 -8.07 8.89
N THR A 76 3.33 -7.34 7.82
CA THR A 76 2.54 -6.11 7.83
C THR A 76 1.24 -6.31 7.06
N PHE A 77 0.12 -5.93 7.67
CA PHE A 77 -1.22 -6.05 7.10
C PHE A 77 -1.78 -4.65 6.78
N PHE A 78 -2.01 -4.35 5.51
CA PHE A 78 -2.69 -3.12 5.10
C PHE A 78 -4.19 -3.35 5.13
N CYS A 79 -4.79 -2.98 6.26
CA CYS A 79 -6.18 -3.29 6.57
C CYS A 79 -7.14 -2.21 6.07
N VAL A 80 -8.27 -2.65 5.55
CA VAL A 80 -9.41 -1.79 5.21
C VAL A 80 -10.20 -1.46 6.48
N GLY A 81 -10.42 -0.18 6.79
CA GLY A 81 -11.03 0.26 8.04
C GLY A 81 -12.41 -0.36 8.30
N SER A 82 -13.28 -0.41 7.30
CA SER A 82 -14.59 -1.05 7.42
C SER A 82 -14.54 -2.56 7.70
N ARG A 83 -13.41 -3.21 7.39
CA ARG A 83 -13.19 -4.62 7.73
C ARG A 83 -12.65 -4.79 9.15
N ILE A 84 -11.84 -3.83 9.63
CA ILE A 84 -11.44 -3.80 11.05
C ILE A 84 -12.70 -3.68 11.92
N ASP A 85 -13.60 -2.76 11.56
CA ASP A 85 -14.89 -2.58 12.25
C ASP A 85 -15.74 -3.86 12.22
N LYS A 86 -15.81 -4.51 11.07
CA LYS A 86 -16.60 -5.74 10.88
C LYS A 86 -16.01 -6.98 11.55
N TYR A 87 -14.68 -7.07 11.65
CA TYR A 87 -13.95 -8.24 12.16
C TYR A 87 -12.93 -7.85 13.23
N PRO A 88 -13.37 -7.20 14.33
CA PRO A 88 -12.46 -6.63 15.33
C PRO A 88 -11.63 -7.69 16.06
N ILE A 89 -12.14 -8.90 16.23
CA ILE A 89 -11.40 -10.00 16.87
C ILE A 89 -10.20 -10.40 16.02
N THR A 90 -10.40 -10.57 14.71
CA THR A 90 -9.30 -10.91 13.79
C THR A 90 -8.30 -9.75 13.68
N ALA A 91 -8.77 -8.49 13.63
CA ALA A 91 -7.89 -7.33 13.64
C ALA A 91 -7.03 -7.24 14.91
N LYS A 92 -7.62 -7.49 16.07
CA LYS A 92 -6.92 -7.54 17.35
C LYS A 92 -5.85 -8.64 17.38
N ARG A 93 -6.16 -9.83 16.85
CA ARG A 93 -5.23 -10.95 16.74
C ARG A 93 -3.98 -10.59 15.94
N ILE A 94 -4.10 -9.80 14.85
CA ILE A 94 -2.94 -9.32 14.07
C ILE A 94 -1.92 -8.64 14.99
N VAL A 95 -2.40 -7.72 15.83
CA VAL A 95 -1.52 -6.94 16.73
C VAL A 95 -1.01 -7.78 17.90
N GLU A 96 -1.87 -8.59 18.53
CA GLU A 96 -1.51 -9.44 19.67
C GLU A 96 -0.46 -10.50 19.31
N GLU A 97 -0.45 -10.97 18.07
CA GLU A 97 0.60 -11.86 17.56
C GLU A 97 1.88 -11.12 17.09
N GLY A 98 1.95 -9.80 17.30
CA GLY A 98 3.14 -8.97 17.04
C GLY A 98 3.34 -8.60 15.58
N HIS A 99 2.30 -8.70 14.76
CA HIS A 99 2.28 -8.16 13.41
C HIS A 99 1.96 -6.67 13.44
N GLU A 100 2.06 -6.00 12.30
CA GLU A 100 1.83 -4.58 12.14
C GLU A 100 0.62 -4.32 11.25
N ILE A 101 -0.17 -3.29 11.58
CA ILE A 101 -1.28 -2.84 10.76
C ILE A 101 -0.92 -1.51 10.10
N GLY A 102 -1.02 -1.46 8.76
CA GLY A 102 -1.02 -0.24 7.95
C GLY A 102 -2.43 0.10 7.46
N ASN A 103 -2.62 1.35 7.04
CA ASN A 103 -3.89 1.89 6.56
C ASN A 103 -4.08 1.59 5.07
N HIS A 104 -5.25 1.00 4.71
CA HIS A 104 -5.64 0.72 3.32
C HIS A 104 -6.97 1.39 2.95
N THR A 105 -7.20 2.61 3.46
CA THR A 105 -8.45 3.39 3.40
C THR A 105 -9.60 2.80 4.23
N MET A 106 -10.67 3.57 4.41
CA MET A 106 -11.85 3.09 5.12
C MET A 106 -12.66 2.08 4.32
N ASN A 107 -12.83 2.33 3.00
CA ASN A 107 -13.74 1.58 2.14
C ASN A 107 -13.06 1.00 0.88
N HIS A 108 -11.74 0.89 0.86
CA HIS A 108 -10.95 0.40 -0.28
C HIS A 108 -11.20 1.21 -1.56
N VAL A 109 -11.22 2.54 -1.47
CA VAL A 109 -11.48 3.44 -2.61
C VAL A 109 -10.21 3.81 -3.35
N TYR A 110 -10.30 3.91 -4.68
CA TYR A 110 -9.21 4.36 -5.53
C TYR A 110 -9.13 5.89 -5.55
N PHE A 111 -7.97 6.47 -5.27
CA PHE A 111 -7.81 7.92 -5.08
C PHE A 111 -7.72 8.75 -6.37
N HIS A 112 -7.63 8.13 -7.54
CA HIS A 112 -7.38 8.86 -8.79
C HIS A 112 -8.44 9.93 -9.16
N ARG A 113 -9.65 9.84 -8.63
CA ARG A 113 -10.76 10.78 -8.90
C ARG A 113 -11.31 11.47 -7.66
N LEU A 114 -10.76 11.21 -6.49
CA LEU A 114 -11.27 11.77 -5.25
C LEU A 114 -10.74 13.18 -5.03
N LYS A 115 -11.60 14.03 -4.42
CA LYS A 115 -11.21 15.34 -3.91
C LYS A 115 -10.47 15.19 -2.59
N ARG A 116 -9.65 16.18 -2.24
CA ARG A 116 -8.88 16.19 -0.99
C ARG A 116 -9.72 15.87 0.26
N LYS A 117 -10.93 16.42 0.36
CA LYS A 117 -11.83 16.18 1.50
C LYS A 117 -12.16 14.69 1.65
N ASP A 118 -12.51 14.02 0.55
CA ASP A 118 -12.90 12.62 0.54
C ASP A 118 -11.70 11.70 0.83
N ILE A 119 -10.53 12.05 0.29
CA ILE A 119 -9.26 11.38 0.58
C ILE A 119 -8.94 11.42 2.09
N LEU A 120 -9.02 12.60 2.70
CA LEU A 120 -8.77 12.76 4.13
C LEU A 120 -9.80 12.03 4.99
N GLN A 121 -11.07 12.03 4.58
CA GLN A 121 -12.11 11.27 5.26
C GLN A 121 -11.81 9.77 5.26
N GLU A 122 -11.48 9.18 4.12
CA GLU A 122 -11.11 7.77 4.00
C GLU A 122 -9.89 7.42 4.86
N LEU A 123 -8.88 8.29 4.85
CA LEU A 123 -7.64 8.12 5.61
C LEU A 123 -7.90 8.19 7.13
N HIS A 124 -8.60 9.22 7.60
CA HIS A 124 -8.82 9.47 9.02
C HIS A 124 -9.82 8.47 9.63
N SER A 125 -10.89 8.13 8.90
CA SER A 125 -11.86 7.14 9.38
C SER A 125 -11.20 5.77 9.59
N SER A 126 -10.33 5.34 8.67
CA SER A 126 -9.57 4.09 8.85
C SER A 126 -8.53 4.22 9.98
N ALA A 127 -7.84 5.36 10.08
CA ALA A 127 -6.85 5.61 11.12
C ALA A 127 -7.41 5.49 12.54
N HIS A 128 -8.66 5.90 12.75
CA HIS A 128 -9.33 5.78 14.05
C HIS A 128 -9.38 4.33 14.53
N HIS A 129 -9.75 3.40 13.67
CA HIS A 129 -9.78 1.97 14.00
C HIS A 129 -8.38 1.40 14.23
N ILE A 130 -7.40 1.80 13.43
CA ILE A 130 -6.02 1.31 13.54
C ILE A 130 -5.38 1.81 14.85
N THR A 131 -5.52 3.10 15.17
CA THR A 131 -4.94 3.69 16.37
C THR A 131 -5.51 3.09 17.66
N SER A 132 -6.78 2.66 17.66
CA SER A 132 -7.36 1.96 18.81
C SER A 132 -6.74 0.59 19.07
N LEU A 133 -6.22 -0.08 18.04
CA LEU A 133 -5.55 -1.37 18.12
C LEU A 133 -4.03 -1.24 18.33
N GLN A 134 -3.40 -0.22 17.72
CA GLN A 134 -1.95 -0.02 17.67
C GLN A 134 -1.61 1.47 17.90
N PRO A 135 -1.75 1.99 19.15
CA PRO A 135 -1.60 3.41 19.45
C PRO A 135 -0.21 3.99 19.14
N ALA A 136 0.83 3.19 19.32
CA ALA A 136 2.24 3.59 19.12
C ALA A 136 2.83 3.10 17.78
N GLY A 137 1.98 2.66 16.83
CA GLY A 137 2.44 2.16 15.54
C GLY A 137 2.83 3.27 14.57
N ASP A 138 3.73 2.96 13.65
CA ASP A 138 4.07 3.84 12.55
C ASP A 138 2.88 4.11 11.64
N LYS A 139 2.80 5.32 11.10
CA LYS A 139 1.76 5.70 10.15
C LYS A 139 2.10 5.15 8.76
N LEU A 140 1.83 3.88 8.53
CA LEU A 140 1.97 3.26 7.22
C LEU A 140 0.68 3.33 6.42
N PHE A 141 0.79 3.67 5.15
CA PHE A 141 -0.34 3.72 4.23
C PHE A 141 -0.01 3.03 2.91
N ARG A 142 -0.91 2.20 2.41
CA ARG A 142 -0.83 1.67 1.05
C ARG A 142 -2.08 2.09 0.28
N PRO A 143 -1.93 2.77 -0.88
CA PRO A 143 -3.09 3.14 -1.70
C PRO A 143 -3.69 1.91 -2.37
N PRO A 144 -5.03 1.74 -2.36
CA PRO A 144 -5.71 0.68 -3.10
C PRO A 144 -5.28 0.63 -4.57
N GLY A 145 -4.83 -0.55 -5.02
CA GLY A 145 -4.30 -0.77 -6.37
C GLY A 145 -3.06 0.06 -6.72
N GLY A 146 -2.34 0.60 -5.75
CA GLY A 146 -1.18 1.47 -5.98
C GLY A 146 -1.51 2.82 -6.62
N SER A 147 -2.79 3.20 -6.64
CA SER A 147 -3.27 4.38 -7.38
C SER A 147 -3.18 5.65 -6.55
N LEU A 148 -2.37 6.61 -7.00
CA LEU A 148 -2.22 7.93 -6.41
C LEU A 148 -2.34 9.02 -7.48
N ASN A 149 -3.06 10.11 -7.16
CA ASN A 149 -2.93 11.39 -7.86
C ASN A 149 -2.11 12.37 -7.01
N HIS A 150 -1.76 13.53 -7.57
CA HIS A 150 -0.98 14.56 -6.86
C HIS A 150 -1.64 15.04 -5.56
N THR A 151 -2.97 15.18 -5.57
CA THR A 151 -3.73 15.61 -4.39
C THR A 151 -3.64 14.56 -3.27
N ALA A 152 -3.84 13.28 -3.59
CA ALA A 152 -3.71 12.19 -2.64
C ALA A 152 -2.29 12.10 -2.08
N PHE A 153 -1.29 12.08 -2.95
CA PHE A 153 0.11 12.02 -2.58
C PHE A 153 0.49 13.10 -1.56
N LYS A 154 0.23 14.39 -1.89
CA LYS A 154 0.53 15.50 -1.00
C LYS A 154 -0.27 15.46 0.30
N SER A 155 -1.54 15.04 0.24
CA SER A 155 -2.39 14.99 1.44
C SER A 155 -1.90 13.92 2.42
N ILE A 156 -1.59 12.71 1.93
CA ILE A 156 -1.12 11.59 2.74
C ILE A 156 0.21 11.92 3.42
N LEU A 157 1.17 12.49 2.68
CA LEU A 157 2.46 12.92 3.25
C LEU A 157 2.27 14.02 4.31
N LYS A 158 1.35 14.97 4.09
CA LYS A 158 1.06 16.04 5.06
C LYS A 158 0.49 15.49 6.38
N GLU A 159 -0.23 14.38 6.34
CA GLU A 159 -0.75 13.69 7.52
C GLU A 159 0.34 12.83 8.22
N GLY A 160 1.58 12.87 7.72
CA GLY A 160 2.74 12.19 8.32
C GLY A 160 2.79 10.69 8.04
N TYR A 161 2.17 10.21 6.96
CA TYR A 161 2.23 8.81 6.57
C TYR A 161 3.47 8.50 5.71
N HIS A 162 4.03 7.32 5.94
CA HIS A 162 4.88 6.64 4.98
C HIS A 162 4.00 5.90 3.97
N ILE A 163 4.21 6.15 2.68
CA ILE A 163 3.50 5.48 1.60
C ILE A 163 4.28 4.23 1.20
N ILE A 164 3.67 3.07 1.41
CA ILE A 164 4.29 1.78 1.19
C ILE A 164 3.69 1.13 -0.06
N MET A 165 4.49 1.05 -1.09
CA MET A 165 4.19 0.32 -2.31
C MET A 165 4.66 -1.13 -2.17
N TRP A 166 5.05 -1.78 -3.25
CA TRP A 166 5.66 -3.11 -3.26
C TRP A 166 6.78 -3.18 -4.30
N SER A 167 7.70 -4.08 -4.10
CA SER A 167 8.80 -4.29 -5.03
C SER A 167 8.27 -4.72 -6.39
N TRP A 168 8.79 -4.12 -7.45
CA TRP A 168 8.33 -4.35 -8.81
C TRP A 168 8.30 -5.83 -9.20
N ASN A 169 9.24 -6.61 -8.67
CA ASN A 169 9.39 -8.04 -8.89
C ASN A 169 8.59 -8.90 -7.90
N GLN A 170 7.81 -8.33 -6.99
CA GLN A 170 7.14 -9.04 -5.90
C GLN A 170 5.60 -8.84 -5.90
N ASP A 171 5.00 -8.79 -7.09
CA ASP A 171 3.55 -8.91 -7.31
C ASP A 171 3.21 -10.24 -8.02
N PRO A 172 2.98 -11.34 -7.30
CA PRO A 172 2.60 -12.62 -7.89
C PRO A 172 1.17 -12.63 -8.43
N ARG A 173 0.42 -11.53 -8.30
CA ARG A 173 -0.99 -11.39 -8.68
C ARG A 173 -1.88 -12.49 -8.11
N ASP A 174 -1.66 -12.81 -6.83
CA ASP A 174 -2.41 -13.84 -6.09
C ASP A 174 -3.91 -13.60 -6.09
N TRP A 175 -4.33 -12.32 -6.17
CA TRP A 175 -5.72 -11.89 -6.32
C TRP A 175 -6.39 -12.41 -7.61
N LYS A 176 -5.63 -12.73 -8.67
CA LYS A 176 -6.12 -13.39 -9.90
C LYS A 176 -6.28 -14.90 -9.74
N ARG A 177 -5.88 -15.46 -8.62
CA ARG A 177 -5.90 -16.91 -8.35
C ARG A 177 -5.13 -17.72 -9.41
N PRO A 178 -3.85 -17.40 -9.66
CA PRO A 178 -3.06 -18.02 -10.75
C PRO A 178 -2.64 -19.46 -10.46
N GLY A 179 -2.95 -20.00 -9.30
CA GLY A 179 -2.51 -21.29 -8.77
C GLY A 179 -1.36 -21.14 -7.76
N LYS A 180 -1.45 -21.90 -6.65
CA LYS A 180 -0.45 -21.92 -5.58
C LYS A 180 1.00 -21.98 -6.11
N GLY A 181 1.29 -22.91 -7.00
CA GLY A 181 2.64 -23.11 -7.53
C GLY A 181 3.20 -21.91 -8.32
N LYS A 182 2.35 -21.11 -8.98
CA LYS A 182 2.78 -19.87 -9.65
C LYS A 182 3.12 -18.79 -8.63
N ILE A 183 2.32 -18.63 -7.58
CA ILE A 183 2.58 -17.69 -6.48
C ILE A 183 3.93 -18.04 -5.82
N VAL A 184 4.12 -19.28 -5.45
CA VAL A 184 5.37 -19.78 -4.83
C VAL A 184 6.58 -19.48 -5.73
N ARG A 185 6.54 -19.92 -7.00
CA ARG A 185 7.66 -19.68 -7.91
C ARG A 185 7.96 -18.20 -8.05
N HIS A 186 6.94 -17.38 -8.26
CA HIS A 186 7.13 -15.94 -8.46
C HIS A 186 7.85 -15.31 -7.27
N VAL A 187 7.35 -15.50 -6.05
CA VAL A 187 7.93 -14.89 -4.85
C VAL A 187 9.34 -15.42 -4.57
N VAL A 188 9.54 -16.75 -4.65
CA VAL A 188 10.80 -17.37 -4.26
C VAL A 188 11.92 -17.11 -5.28
N SER A 189 11.63 -17.13 -6.60
CA SER A 189 12.65 -16.96 -7.63
C SER A 189 13.07 -15.51 -7.85
N HIS A 190 12.25 -14.53 -7.42
CA HIS A 190 12.56 -13.12 -7.59
C HIS A 190 12.93 -12.42 -6.28
N ALA A 191 13.01 -13.16 -5.16
CA ALA A 191 13.32 -12.58 -3.86
C ALA A 191 14.69 -11.89 -3.85
N ARG A 192 14.71 -10.66 -3.38
CA ARG A 192 15.89 -9.82 -3.18
C ARG A 192 15.90 -9.23 -1.79
N ASP A 193 17.06 -8.81 -1.32
CA ASP A 193 17.16 -8.07 -0.08
C ASP A 193 16.33 -6.77 -0.14
N GLY A 194 15.60 -6.50 0.95
CA GLY A 194 14.76 -5.32 1.08
C GLY A 194 13.42 -5.39 0.35
N ASP A 195 13.05 -6.53 -0.22
CA ASP A 195 11.77 -6.66 -0.93
C ASP A 195 10.57 -6.49 0.01
N ILE A 196 9.58 -5.78 -0.50
CA ILE A 196 8.22 -5.69 0.04
C ILE A 196 7.33 -6.54 -0.86
N VAL A 197 6.91 -7.70 -0.37
CA VAL A 197 6.11 -8.68 -1.12
C VAL A 197 4.63 -8.35 -1.01
N LEU A 198 3.95 -8.17 -2.14
CA LEU A 198 2.50 -7.95 -2.20
C LEU A 198 1.74 -9.26 -2.25
N LEU A 199 0.94 -9.50 -1.23
CA LEU A 199 -0.03 -10.58 -1.16
C LEU A 199 -1.38 -10.02 -0.65
N HIS A 200 -2.42 -10.85 -0.64
CA HIS A 200 -3.72 -10.44 -0.15
C HIS A 200 -4.30 -11.49 0.80
N ASP A 201 -4.91 -11.01 1.89
CA ASP A 201 -5.66 -11.84 2.85
C ASP A 201 -7.16 -11.53 2.88
N GLY A 202 -7.59 -10.51 2.10
CA GLY A 202 -8.98 -10.11 1.90
C GLY A 202 -9.37 -9.96 0.42
N GLY A 203 -10.54 -9.35 0.16
CA GLY A 203 -10.99 -9.01 -1.21
C GLY A 203 -11.39 -10.22 -2.08
N GLY A 204 -11.65 -11.41 -1.50
CA GLY A 204 -12.11 -12.59 -2.24
C GLY A 204 -11.54 -13.91 -1.70
N ASN A 205 -11.51 -14.95 -2.54
CA ASN A 205 -10.95 -16.25 -2.14
C ASN A 205 -9.42 -16.22 -2.17
N ARG A 206 -8.80 -16.37 -1.00
CA ARG A 206 -7.35 -16.33 -0.77
C ARG A 206 -6.74 -17.66 -0.36
N ARG A 207 -7.47 -18.77 -0.54
CA ARG A 207 -6.97 -20.12 -0.20
C ARG A 207 -5.61 -20.41 -0.85
N GLN A 208 -5.42 -20.01 -2.11
CA GLN A 208 -4.15 -20.24 -2.81
C GLN A 208 -2.98 -19.45 -2.21
N THR A 209 -3.24 -18.25 -1.70
CA THR A 209 -2.25 -17.42 -0.99
C THR A 209 -1.85 -18.09 0.31
N VAL A 210 -2.81 -18.52 1.13
CA VAL A 210 -2.54 -19.26 2.37
C VAL A 210 -1.71 -20.52 2.09
N GLU A 211 -2.09 -21.33 1.10
CA GLU A 211 -1.35 -22.54 0.75
C GLU A 211 0.04 -22.25 0.17
N ALA A 212 0.21 -21.11 -0.52
CA ALA A 212 1.50 -20.67 -1.04
C ALA A 212 2.46 -20.28 0.09
N LEU A 213 1.98 -19.61 1.14
CA LEU A 213 2.80 -19.19 2.29
C LEU A 213 3.48 -20.36 2.98
N LYS A 214 2.80 -21.49 3.09
CA LYS A 214 3.35 -22.73 3.69
C LYS A 214 4.61 -23.22 2.98
N GLU A 215 4.80 -22.84 1.71
CA GLU A 215 5.99 -23.19 0.93
C GLU A 215 6.95 -22.02 0.78
N ILE A 216 6.45 -20.79 0.61
CA ILE A 216 7.27 -19.57 0.43
C ILE A 216 8.19 -19.39 1.63
N ILE A 217 7.62 -19.41 2.84
CA ILE A 217 8.37 -19.09 4.06
C ILE A 217 9.55 -20.05 4.27
N PRO A 218 9.36 -21.39 4.29
CA PRO A 218 10.50 -22.29 4.50
C PRO A 218 11.52 -22.23 3.36
N LYS A 219 11.10 -22.04 2.10
CA LYS A 219 12.02 -21.92 0.96
C LYS A 219 12.89 -20.66 1.07
N LEU A 220 12.31 -19.50 1.43
CA LEU A 220 13.08 -18.28 1.61
C LEU A 220 13.98 -18.33 2.85
N LYS A 221 13.53 -18.93 3.95
CA LYS A 221 14.41 -19.19 5.11
C LYS A 221 15.61 -20.06 4.72
N LYS A 222 15.40 -21.09 3.91
CA LYS A 222 16.51 -21.95 3.40
C LYS A 222 17.49 -21.16 2.52
N GLN A 223 17.02 -20.10 1.83
CA GLN A 223 17.88 -19.19 1.07
C GLN A 223 18.57 -18.13 1.94
N GLY A 224 18.34 -18.15 3.26
CA GLY A 224 18.95 -17.25 4.22
C GLY A 224 18.18 -15.93 4.44
N TYR A 225 16.94 -15.82 3.95
CA TYR A 225 16.12 -14.64 4.20
C TYR A 225 15.51 -14.66 5.61
N THR A 226 15.49 -13.48 6.24
CA THR A 226 14.71 -13.18 7.43
C THR A 226 13.50 -12.32 7.08
N PHE A 227 12.41 -12.53 7.80
CA PHE A 227 11.16 -11.82 7.60
C PHE A 227 10.99 -10.78 8.70
N VAL A 228 10.73 -9.53 8.31
CA VAL A 228 10.55 -8.40 9.21
C VAL A 228 9.31 -7.59 8.83
N LYS A 229 8.80 -6.77 9.73
CA LYS A 229 7.73 -5.81 9.43
C LYS A 229 8.26 -4.69 8.54
N VAL A 230 7.39 -3.98 7.85
CA VAL A 230 7.79 -2.84 7.01
C VAL A 230 8.46 -1.75 7.85
N SER A 231 7.93 -1.43 9.05
CA SER A 231 8.55 -0.46 9.95
C SER A 231 9.98 -0.85 10.34
N ASP A 232 10.25 -2.13 10.54
CA ASP A 232 11.59 -2.62 10.86
C ASP A 232 12.56 -2.51 9.66
N LEU A 233 12.06 -2.56 8.41
CA LEU A 233 12.87 -2.26 7.24
C LEU A 233 13.21 -0.76 7.17
N ILE A 234 12.22 0.11 7.36
CA ILE A 234 12.39 1.58 7.32
C ILE A 234 13.35 2.06 8.42
N GLY A 235 13.17 1.57 9.66
CA GLY A 235 13.99 2.00 10.80
C GLY A 235 15.46 1.62 10.71
N GLN A 236 15.84 0.68 9.84
CA GLN A 236 17.23 0.27 9.64
C GLN A 236 17.97 1.09 8.58
N ASP A 237 17.24 1.82 7.74
CA ASP A 237 17.78 2.66 6.68
C ASP A 237 18.07 4.11 7.15
N SER A 238 18.01 4.36 8.47
CA SER A 238 18.32 5.67 9.08
C SER A 238 19.81 6.04 9.04
N GLY A 239 20.61 5.37 8.22
CA GLY A 239 21.93 5.82 7.80
C GLY A 239 21.80 6.94 6.75
N PRO A 240 22.76 7.90 6.67
CA PRO A 240 22.69 8.98 5.68
C PRO A 240 22.61 8.38 4.29
N LEU A 241 21.58 8.77 3.52
CA LEU A 241 21.43 8.45 2.10
C LEU A 241 22.76 8.77 1.39
N HIS A 242 23.54 7.76 1.05
CA HIS A 242 24.63 7.91 0.08
C HIS A 242 23.99 8.14 -1.28
N ILE A 243 23.77 9.43 -1.59
CA ILE A 243 23.51 9.90 -2.95
C ILE A 243 24.82 9.73 -3.71
N GLN A 244 24.93 8.68 -4.52
CA GLN A 244 25.91 8.60 -5.61
C GLN A 244 25.26 9.00 -6.92
#